data_93dd57764bb432094eae68febcbd09f7
#
_entry.id   93dd57764bb432094eae68febcbd09f7
#
_cell.length_a   1.000
_cell.length_b   1.000
_cell.length_c   1.000
_cell.angle_alpha   90.00
_cell.angle_beta   90.00
_cell.angle_gamma   90.00
#
_symmetry.space_group_name_H-M   'P 1'
#
loop_
_entity.id
_entity.type
_entity.pdbx_description
1 polymer ?
#
loop_
_entity_poly.entity_id
_entity_poly.type
_entity_poly.pdbx_seq_one_letter_code
_entity_poly.pdbx_strand_id
1 'polypeptide(L)'
;SYGKMGINLLPYHSWLRLSMVSSQYAESLNSSSGHLSFIQEAVDLADDQVDFSDTDIVLVMSNPDASEIEYGPTFGSLNDSFAINADGNSILTGITSGFDFNYWGGIWLAHEMGHSLGLLDLYAYSNSNNHRYVGGFGVMGIQSGRAPGFFAYERWLLGWIDDSQIYCHSEGSITIEIQELATEGGIKALSVPLNSNKAILIESRKKKGFDSSMRKEGALVYVIDTSVPRGQGPLRILQNSNTGSMKENAPMIAGDIYTYQGVTIEVIESKSSSDIIQVTIQ
;
A
#
# COMPACT_ATOMS: atom_id res chain seq x y z
N SER A 1 -7.82 -8.19 -1.92
CA SER A 1 -7.81 -9.11 -0.75
C SER A 1 -8.18 -10.56 -1.11
N TYR A 2 -8.56 -10.84 -2.37
CA TYR A 2 -9.10 -12.17 -2.77
C TYR A 2 -10.25 -12.65 -1.86
N GLY A 3 -11.08 -11.70 -1.37
CA GLY A 3 -12.16 -12.02 -0.45
C GLY A 3 -11.77 -12.29 1.01
N LYS A 4 -10.48 -12.27 1.36
CA LYS A 4 -10.00 -12.55 2.72
C LYS A 4 -10.24 -11.40 3.70
N MET A 5 -10.56 -10.20 3.21
CA MET A 5 -10.87 -9.03 4.03
C MET A 5 -12.26 -8.53 3.68
N GLY A 6 -13.10 -8.39 4.69
CA GLY A 6 -14.38 -7.69 4.64
C GLY A 6 -14.29 -6.38 5.41
N ILE A 7 -15.05 -5.38 5.00
CA ILE A 7 -15.23 -4.12 5.73
C ILE A 7 -16.72 -4.02 6.05
N ASN A 8 -17.04 -3.91 7.33
CA ASN A 8 -18.39 -3.60 7.79
C ASN A 8 -18.45 -2.09 8.08
N LEU A 9 -19.24 -1.36 7.31
CA LEU A 9 -19.39 0.08 7.49
C LEU A 9 -20.65 0.36 8.31
N LEU A 10 -20.50 1.14 9.36
CA LEU A 10 -21.58 1.65 10.21
C LEU A 10 -21.64 3.17 10.02
N PRO A 11 -22.31 3.67 8.97
CA PRO A 11 -22.28 5.09 8.64
C PRO A 11 -23.24 5.90 9.52
N TYR A 12 -22.75 7.00 10.08
CA TYR A 12 -23.56 8.05 10.66
C TYR A 12 -23.88 9.10 9.58
N HIS A 13 -25.17 9.28 9.28
CA HIS A 13 -25.63 10.05 8.10
C HIS A 13 -25.97 11.52 8.40
N SER A 14 -25.45 12.08 9.49
CA SER A 14 -25.68 13.49 9.82
C SER A 14 -24.36 14.25 9.94
N TRP A 15 -24.39 15.53 9.58
CA TRP A 15 -23.24 16.40 9.78
C TRP A 15 -23.11 16.78 11.25
N LEU A 16 -21.91 16.58 11.78
CA LEU A 16 -21.51 17.03 13.11
C LEU A 16 -20.82 18.40 13.01
N ARG A 17 -21.14 19.30 13.92
CA ARG A 17 -20.51 20.62 14.00
C ARG A 17 -19.42 20.60 15.06
N LEU A 18 -18.17 20.55 14.62
CA LEU A 18 -17.01 20.64 15.50
C LEU A 18 -16.81 22.08 16.02
N SER A 19 -16.05 22.24 17.11
CA SER A 19 -15.92 23.49 17.87
C SER A 19 -15.03 24.53 17.18
N MET A 20 -14.06 24.11 16.35
CA MET A 20 -13.14 25.01 15.66
C MET A 20 -13.44 25.12 14.17
N VAL A 21 -12.81 26.07 13.49
CA VAL A 21 -12.87 26.21 12.02
C VAL A 21 -11.87 25.30 11.34
N SER A 22 -12.11 24.98 10.05
CA SER A 22 -11.28 24.03 9.28
C SER A 22 -9.80 24.37 9.24
N SER A 23 -9.43 25.66 9.18
CA SER A 23 -8.03 26.08 9.19
C SER A 23 -7.27 25.74 10.49
N GLN A 24 -7.96 25.79 11.64
CA GLN A 24 -7.36 25.40 12.93
C GLN A 24 -7.19 23.89 13.03
N TYR A 25 -8.16 23.11 12.52
CA TYR A 25 -8.01 21.66 12.44
C TYR A 25 -6.91 21.26 11.45
N ALA A 26 -6.80 21.91 10.29
CA ALA A 26 -5.73 21.65 9.32
C ALA A 26 -4.32 21.77 9.95
N GLU A 27 -4.11 22.75 10.82
CA GLU A 27 -2.88 22.88 11.57
C GLU A 27 -2.69 21.75 12.60
N SER A 28 -3.75 21.43 13.36
CA SER A 28 -3.70 20.40 14.40
C SER A 28 -3.49 18.99 13.85
N LEU A 29 -4.04 18.66 12.69
CA LEU A 29 -3.91 17.37 12.01
C LEU A 29 -2.46 17.02 11.62
N ASN A 30 -1.54 17.98 11.64
CA ASN A 30 -0.10 17.75 11.42
C ASN A 30 0.60 17.08 12.63
N SER A 31 -0.09 16.88 13.74
CA SER A 31 0.43 16.19 14.92
C SER A 31 -0.46 15.04 15.34
N SER A 32 0.13 13.95 15.85
CA SER A 32 -0.65 12.79 16.32
C SER A 32 -1.63 13.15 17.44
N SER A 33 -1.24 14.04 18.36
CA SER A 33 -2.15 14.48 19.44
C SER A 33 -3.29 15.36 18.94
N GLY A 34 -3.02 16.25 17.99
CA GLY A 34 -4.06 17.09 17.40
C GLY A 34 -5.02 16.28 16.55
N HIS A 35 -4.52 15.29 15.81
CA HIS A 35 -5.36 14.37 15.03
C HIS A 35 -6.23 13.51 15.95
N LEU A 36 -5.66 12.94 17.03
CA LEU A 36 -6.42 12.23 18.04
C LEU A 36 -7.54 13.10 18.61
N SER A 37 -7.25 14.35 19.00
CA SER A 37 -8.24 15.28 19.57
C SER A 37 -9.37 15.60 18.58
N PHE A 38 -9.04 15.75 17.28
CA PHE A 38 -10.02 15.98 16.22
C PHE A 38 -10.99 14.79 16.06
N ILE A 39 -10.44 13.56 16.02
CA ILE A 39 -11.28 12.36 15.88
C ILE A 39 -12.10 12.13 17.15
N GLN A 40 -11.50 12.32 18.33
CA GLN A 40 -12.19 12.17 19.62
C GLN A 40 -13.38 13.13 19.70
N GLU A 41 -13.22 14.39 19.31
CA GLU A 41 -14.34 15.35 19.30
C GLU A 41 -15.46 14.88 18.37
N ALA A 42 -15.14 14.34 17.20
CA ALA A 42 -16.16 13.82 16.29
C ALA A 42 -16.88 12.59 16.88
N VAL A 43 -16.15 11.72 17.54
CA VAL A 43 -16.70 10.54 18.26
C VAL A 43 -17.59 10.98 19.40
N ASP A 44 -17.14 11.90 20.28
CA ASP A 44 -17.92 12.40 21.42
C ASP A 44 -19.24 13.04 20.98
N LEU A 45 -19.26 13.70 19.81
CA LEU A 45 -20.49 14.28 19.25
C LEU A 45 -21.46 13.25 18.65
N ALA A 46 -20.95 12.07 18.28
CA ALA A 46 -21.75 10.99 17.70
C ALA A 46 -22.21 9.96 18.73
N ASP A 47 -21.61 9.92 19.91
CA ASP A 47 -21.67 8.87 20.92
C ASP A 47 -23.12 8.50 21.35
N ASP A 48 -23.98 9.48 21.50
CA ASP A 48 -25.41 9.25 21.83
C ASP A 48 -26.18 8.48 20.72
N GLN A 49 -25.63 8.33 19.52
CA GLN A 49 -26.34 7.82 18.34
C GLN A 49 -25.58 6.70 17.61
N VAL A 50 -24.32 6.48 17.95
CA VAL A 50 -23.44 5.47 17.35
C VAL A 50 -22.83 4.63 18.44
N ASP A 51 -22.98 3.31 18.35
CA ASP A 51 -22.33 2.35 19.23
C ASP A 51 -20.93 2.04 18.69
N PHE A 52 -19.90 2.44 19.43
CA PHE A 52 -18.49 2.24 19.09
C PHE A 52 -17.89 1.01 19.79
N SER A 53 -18.65 0.24 20.54
CA SER A 53 -18.15 -0.87 21.37
C SER A 53 -17.38 -1.93 20.58
N ASP A 54 -17.72 -2.13 19.30
CA ASP A 54 -17.15 -3.14 18.39
C ASP A 54 -16.44 -2.48 17.17
N THR A 55 -16.00 -1.21 17.33
CA THR A 55 -15.37 -0.44 16.25
C THR A 55 -13.85 -0.63 16.23
N ASP A 56 -13.31 -1.06 15.10
CA ASP A 56 -11.86 -1.18 14.88
C ASP A 56 -11.22 0.13 14.39
N ILE A 57 -11.95 0.90 13.57
CA ILE A 57 -11.44 2.09 12.88
C ILE A 57 -12.53 3.16 12.82
N VAL A 58 -12.20 4.39 13.18
CA VAL A 58 -13.07 5.55 12.97
C VAL A 58 -12.70 6.25 11.67
N LEU A 59 -13.67 6.46 10.79
CA LEU A 59 -13.51 7.27 9.58
C LEU A 59 -14.32 8.58 9.74
N VAL A 60 -13.61 9.70 9.86
CA VAL A 60 -14.22 11.03 9.88
C VAL A 60 -14.21 11.62 8.47
N MET A 61 -15.39 11.75 7.90
CA MET A 61 -15.57 12.41 6.60
C MET A 61 -15.70 13.93 6.82
N SER A 62 -14.66 14.67 6.50
CA SER A 62 -14.66 16.14 6.57
C SER A 62 -15.57 16.74 5.52
N ASN A 63 -16.00 18.01 5.72
CA ASN A 63 -16.72 18.75 4.70
C ASN A 63 -15.87 18.82 3.42
N PRO A 64 -16.37 18.37 2.26
CA PRO A 64 -15.61 18.38 1.01
C PRO A 64 -15.20 19.78 0.54
N ASP A 65 -15.85 20.84 1.05
CA ASP A 65 -15.50 22.23 0.74
C ASP A 65 -14.44 22.82 1.68
N ALA A 66 -14.00 22.06 2.70
CA ALA A 66 -12.97 22.50 3.65
C ALA A 66 -11.56 22.33 3.04
N SER A 67 -11.22 23.18 2.07
CA SER A 67 -9.96 23.13 1.32
C SER A 67 -8.71 23.36 2.16
N GLU A 68 -8.85 23.91 3.37
CA GLU A 68 -7.74 24.09 4.32
C GLU A 68 -7.19 22.75 4.84
N ILE A 69 -8.06 21.72 4.93
CA ILE A 69 -7.62 20.34 5.19
C ILE A 69 -7.24 19.72 3.85
N GLU A 70 -6.06 20.06 3.32
CA GLU A 70 -5.65 19.69 1.97
C GLU A 70 -5.51 18.17 1.81
N TYR A 71 -4.90 17.51 2.79
CA TYR A 71 -4.65 16.07 2.80
C TYR A 71 -5.26 15.43 4.04
N GLY A 72 -5.90 14.28 3.83
CA GLY A 72 -6.51 13.51 4.91
C GLY A 72 -5.54 12.50 5.51
N PRO A 73 -5.16 12.65 6.80
CA PRO A 73 -4.20 11.74 7.42
C PRO A 73 -4.86 10.51 8.05
N THR A 74 -4.04 9.46 8.27
CA THR A 74 -4.36 8.35 9.16
C THR A 74 -3.71 8.54 10.53
N PHE A 75 -4.51 8.42 11.60
CA PHE A 75 -4.06 8.29 12.98
C PHE A 75 -3.84 6.80 13.28
N GLY A 76 -2.74 6.48 13.92
CA GLY A 76 -2.46 5.14 14.42
C GLY A 76 -1.70 5.19 15.74
N SER A 77 -2.08 4.34 16.68
CA SER A 77 -1.43 4.18 17.96
C SER A 77 -1.10 2.71 18.23
N LEU A 78 -0.09 2.48 19.05
CA LEU A 78 0.26 1.17 19.60
C LEU A 78 -0.05 1.08 21.10
N ASN A 79 -0.74 2.09 21.65
CA ASN A 79 -0.94 2.22 23.08
C ASN A 79 -2.34 2.71 23.40
N ASP A 80 -3.08 1.94 24.20
CA ASP A 80 -4.45 2.26 24.62
C ASP A 80 -4.54 3.58 25.40
N SER A 81 -3.48 4.01 26.07
CA SER A 81 -3.45 5.32 26.74
C SER A 81 -3.38 6.50 25.77
N PHE A 82 -3.17 6.24 24.47
CA PHE A 82 -3.16 7.23 23.40
C PHE A 82 -4.06 6.72 22.26
N ALA A 83 -5.35 6.55 22.56
CA ALA A 83 -6.35 5.96 21.67
C ALA A 83 -7.60 6.84 21.62
N ILE A 84 -8.44 6.63 20.63
CA ILE A 84 -9.80 7.14 20.57
C ILE A 84 -10.63 6.29 21.54
N ASN A 85 -11.38 6.92 22.43
CA ASN A 85 -12.13 6.21 23.46
C ASN A 85 -13.64 6.46 23.33
N ALA A 86 -14.42 5.40 23.21
CA ALA A 86 -15.89 5.44 23.22
C ALA A 86 -16.44 4.08 23.67
N ASP A 87 -17.56 4.05 24.36
CA ASP A 87 -18.31 2.85 24.79
C ASP A 87 -17.44 1.76 25.48
N GLY A 88 -16.39 2.20 26.21
CA GLY A 88 -15.45 1.29 26.85
C GLY A 88 -14.44 0.64 25.90
N ASN A 89 -14.43 1.00 24.63
CA ASN A 89 -13.50 0.56 23.61
C ASN A 89 -12.36 1.57 23.44
N SER A 90 -11.13 1.08 23.24
CA SER A 90 -9.94 1.87 22.89
C SER A 90 -9.61 1.63 21.42
N ILE A 91 -10.03 2.55 20.54
CA ILE A 91 -9.86 2.44 19.09
C ILE A 91 -8.50 3.03 18.71
N LEU A 92 -7.61 2.19 18.18
CA LEU A 92 -6.21 2.57 17.92
C LEU A 92 -6.00 3.23 16.57
N THR A 93 -7.01 3.26 15.72
CA THR A 93 -6.88 3.78 14.35
C THR A 93 -8.04 4.69 13.99
N GLY A 94 -7.70 5.82 13.37
CA GLY A 94 -8.67 6.74 12.81
C GLY A 94 -8.19 7.35 11.50
N ILE A 95 -9.10 7.58 10.59
CA ILE A 95 -8.84 8.15 9.26
C ILE A 95 -9.68 9.41 9.14
N THR A 96 -9.06 10.51 8.68
CA THR A 96 -9.78 11.76 8.43
C THR A 96 -9.68 12.11 6.95
N SER A 97 -10.80 12.33 6.26
CA SER A 97 -10.74 12.78 4.87
C SER A 97 -10.31 14.24 4.79
N GLY A 98 -9.44 14.54 3.84
CA GLY A 98 -9.12 15.89 3.42
C GLY A 98 -9.81 16.27 2.11
N PHE A 99 -9.44 17.44 1.57
CA PHE A 99 -9.89 17.92 0.27
C PHE A 99 -9.44 17.01 -0.89
N ASP A 100 -8.33 16.30 -0.70
CA ASP A 100 -7.78 15.27 -1.60
C ASP A 100 -8.74 14.11 -1.86
N PHE A 101 -9.65 13.80 -0.92
CA PHE A 101 -10.71 12.82 -1.15
C PHE A 101 -11.60 13.17 -2.35
N ASN A 102 -11.80 14.46 -2.67
CA ASN A 102 -12.59 14.90 -3.81
C ASN A 102 -11.97 14.49 -5.16
N TYR A 103 -10.65 14.31 -5.19
CA TYR A 103 -9.91 13.90 -6.39
C TYR A 103 -9.71 12.39 -6.48
N TRP A 104 -9.43 11.74 -5.32
CA TRP A 104 -8.98 10.36 -5.29
C TRP A 104 -10.06 9.38 -4.83
N GLY A 105 -11.09 9.85 -4.09
CA GLY A 105 -12.22 9.03 -3.64
C GLY A 105 -11.80 7.70 -3.01
N GLY A 106 -12.33 6.59 -3.52
CA GLY A 106 -12.05 5.26 -2.97
C GLY A 106 -10.59 4.81 -3.06
N ILE A 107 -9.78 5.38 -3.98
CA ILE A 107 -8.35 5.06 -4.06
C ILE A 107 -7.56 5.71 -2.92
N TRP A 108 -7.97 6.93 -2.51
CA TRP A 108 -7.47 7.57 -1.29
C TRP A 108 -7.78 6.72 -0.07
N LEU A 109 -9.03 6.26 0.07
CA LEU A 109 -9.42 5.42 1.19
C LEU A 109 -8.63 4.10 1.23
N ALA A 110 -8.35 3.50 0.06
CA ALA A 110 -7.51 2.30 -0.02
C ALA A 110 -6.08 2.55 0.45
N HIS A 111 -5.52 3.74 0.23
CA HIS A 111 -4.22 4.17 0.75
C HIS A 111 -4.24 4.31 2.27
N GLU A 112 -5.17 5.10 2.80
CA GLU A 112 -5.28 5.37 4.24
C GLU A 112 -5.62 4.09 5.03
N MET A 113 -6.51 3.24 4.48
CA MET A 113 -6.77 1.91 5.04
C MET A 113 -5.53 1.02 5.01
N GLY A 114 -4.65 1.17 4.02
CA GLY A 114 -3.35 0.50 3.98
C GLY A 114 -2.52 0.83 5.22
N HIS A 115 -2.50 2.10 5.65
CA HIS A 115 -1.81 2.52 6.88
C HIS A 115 -2.44 1.92 8.13
N SER A 116 -3.76 1.89 8.22
CA SER A 116 -4.46 1.27 9.35
C SER A 116 -4.19 -0.23 9.46
N LEU A 117 -3.82 -0.88 8.36
CA LEU A 117 -3.39 -2.28 8.31
C LEU A 117 -1.86 -2.46 8.48
N GLY A 118 -1.12 -1.40 8.77
CA GLY A 118 0.32 -1.42 9.03
C GLY A 118 1.23 -1.27 7.80
N LEU A 119 0.68 -0.97 6.62
CA LEU A 119 1.50 -0.71 5.44
C LEU A 119 2.17 0.67 5.51
N LEU A 120 3.37 0.75 4.94
CA LEU A 120 4.17 1.96 4.92
C LEU A 120 3.99 2.72 3.60
N ASP A 121 4.19 4.04 3.65
CA ASP A 121 4.40 4.82 2.44
C ASP A 121 5.61 4.31 1.65
N LEU A 122 5.39 4.12 0.36
CA LEU A 122 6.43 3.71 -0.59
C LEU A 122 7.00 4.89 -1.37
N TYR A 123 6.44 6.09 -1.22
CA TYR A 123 6.98 7.31 -1.81
C TYR A 123 8.08 7.94 -0.94
N ALA A 124 8.83 8.88 -1.50
CA ALA A 124 9.91 9.56 -0.80
C ALA A 124 9.43 10.82 -0.08
N TYR A 125 9.75 10.98 1.20
CA TYR A 125 9.35 12.16 1.97
C TYR A 125 10.14 13.43 1.65
N SER A 126 11.36 13.29 1.17
CA SER A 126 12.32 14.41 1.06
C SER A 126 12.96 14.52 -0.33
N ASN A 127 12.17 14.60 -1.41
CA ASN A 127 12.74 14.81 -2.74
C ASN A 127 11.66 15.30 -3.72
N SER A 128 12.04 16.12 -4.68
CA SER A 128 11.17 16.56 -5.78
C SER A 128 10.64 15.41 -6.66
N ASN A 129 11.28 14.23 -6.65
CA ASN A 129 10.77 13.01 -7.27
C ASN A 129 10.28 12.03 -6.21
N ASN A 130 9.08 12.25 -5.69
CA ASN A 130 8.49 11.44 -4.63
C ASN A 130 8.32 9.97 -5.04
N HIS A 131 8.10 9.70 -6.32
CA HIS A 131 7.79 8.37 -6.84
C HIS A 131 9.01 7.60 -7.37
N ARG A 132 10.23 8.07 -7.08
CA ARG A 132 11.47 7.47 -7.58
C ARG A 132 11.70 6.01 -7.21
N TYR A 133 11.06 5.52 -6.15
CA TYR A 133 11.24 4.14 -5.69
C TYR A 133 10.34 3.14 -6.41
N VAL A 134 9.06 3.46 -6.56
CA VAL A 134 8.04 2.53 -7.08
C VAL A 134 7.34 3.04 -8.35
N GLY A 135 7.60 4.29 -8.77
CA GLY A 135 6.93 4.87 -9.94
C GLY A 135 5.42 4.86 -9.77
N GLY A 136 4.69 4.43 -10.80
CA GLY A 136 3.24 4.33 -10.82
C GLY A 136 2.66 3.01 -10.30
N PHE A 137 3.45 2.22 -9.53
CA PHE A 137 3.03 0.96 -8.94
C PHE A 137 2.70 1.10 -7.46
N GLY A 138 1.63 0.43 -7.04
CA GLY A 138 1.20 0.34 -5.64
C GLY A 138 0.56 1.62 -5.13
N VAL A 139 -0.65 1.51 -4.58
CA VAL A 139 -1.40 2.65 -4.02
C VAL A 139 -0.66 3.31 -2.86
N MET A 140 0.15 2.56 -2.09
CA MET A 140 1.01 3.13 -1.04
C MET A 140 2.18 3.96 -1.60
N GLY A 141 2.44 3.90 -2.90
CA GLY A 141 3.44 4.72 -3.60
C GLY A 141 2.87 5.96 -4.25
N ILE A 142 1.73 5.82 -4.92
CA ILE A 142 1.03 6.92 -5.60
C ILE A 142 -0.42 6.55 -5.91
N GLN A 143 -1.35 7.38 -5.49
CA GLN A 143 -2.78 7.17 -5.70
C GLN A 143 -3.17 7.36 -7.19
N SER A 144 -2.53 8.28 -7.91
CA SER A 144 -2.74 8.52 -9.35
C SER A 144 -2.02 7.53 -10.27
N GLY A 145 -1.35 6.51 -9.73
CA GLY A 145 -0.59 5.52 -10.49
C GLY A 145 -1.47 4.70 -11.43
N ARG A 146 -0.88 4.25 -12.53
CA ARG A 146 -1.58 3.41 -13.51
C ARG A 146 -1.66 1.94 -13.11
N ALA A 147 -0.93 1.53 -12.08
CA ALA A 147 -0.92 0.19 -11.53
C ALA A 147 -1.04 0.24 -9.99
N PRO A 148 -2.17 0.72 -9.44
CA PRO A 148 -2.34 0.98 -8.01
C PRO A 148 -2.49 -0.29 -7.17
N GLY A 149 -2.57 -1.47 -7.76
CA GLY A 149 -2.66 -2.72 -7.00
C GLY A 149 -1.50 -2.89 -6.02
N PHE A 150 -1.80 -3.29 -4.79
CA PHE A 150 -0.79 -3.61 -3.78
C PHE A 150 0.22 -4.62 -4.33
N PHE A 151 1.50 -4.48 -3.96
CA PHE A 151 2.54 -5.46 -4.28
C PHE A 151 2.25 -6.83 -3.65
N ALA A 152 2.81 -7.91 -4.20
CA ALA A 152 2.70 -9.24 -3.59
C ALA A 152 3.21 -9.25 -2.15
N TYR A 153 4.29 -8.51 -1.87
CA TYR A 153 4.83 -8.34 -0.53
C TYR A 153 3.81 -7.72 0.45
N GLU A 154 3.14 -6.64 0.05
CA GLU A 154 2.11 -5.99 0.87
C GLU A 154 0.93 -6.94 1.12
N ARG A 155 0.47 -7.64 0.08
CA ARG A 155 -0.61 -8.63 0.20
C ARG A 155 -0.23 -9.81 1.09
N TRP A 156 1.03 -10.20 1.07
CA TRP A 156 1.57 -11.24 1.95
C TRP A 156 1.62 -10.78 3.41
N LEU A 157 2.11 -9.56 3.68
CA LEU A 157 2.06 -8.96 5.01
C LEU A 157 0.63 -8.88 5.58
N LEU A 158 -0.35 -8.61 4.73
CA LEU A 158 -1.77 -8.53 5.09
C LEU A 158 -2.46 -9.91 5.19
N GLY A 159 -1.73 -11.02 4.98
CA GLY A 159 -2.31 -12.36 4.95
C GLY A 159 -3.25 -12.63 3.78
N TRP A 160 -3.26 -11.76 2.75
CA TRP A 160 -4.07 -11.98 1.55
C TRP A 160 -3.44 -12.99 0.59
N ILE A 161 -2.13 -13.16 0.66
CA ILE A 161 -1.34 -14.21 0.01
C ILE A 161 -0.80 -15.10 1.11
N ASP A 162 -0.98 -16.41 0.98
CA ASP A 162 -0.49 -17.40 1.93
C ASP A 162 0.99 -17.72 1.69
N ASP A 163 1.71 -18.20 2.70
CA ASP A 163 3.13 -18.60 2.59
C ASP A 163 3.36 -19.61 1.45
N SER A 164 2.41 -20.52 1.22
CA SER A 164 2.45 -21.50 0.13
C SER A 164 2.41 -20.89 -1.27
N GLN A 165 2.03 -19.63 -1.39
CA GLN A 165 1.98 -18.88 -2.65
C GLN A 165 3.24 -18.01 -2.88
N ILE A 166 4.16 -18.01 -1.92
CA ILE A 166 5.47 -17.36 -2.03
C ILE A 166 6.54 -18.46 -2.14
N TYR A 167 7.22 -18.52 -3.27
CA TYR A 167 8.30 -19.46 -3.43
C TYR A 167 9.63 -18.84 -3.00
N CYS A 168 10.25 -19.39 -1.95
CA CYS A 168 11.56 -18.93 -1.49
C CYS A 168 12.68 -19.74 -2.15
N HIS A 169 13.60 -19.07 -2.86
CA HIS A 169 14.75 -19.65 -3.55
C HIS A 169 16.04 -19.10 -2.97
N SER A 170 16.93 -19.96 -2.48
CA SER A 170 18.15 -19.55 -1.76
C SER A 170 19.46 -19.99 -2.42
N GLU A 171 19.43 -20.90 -3.39
CA GLU A 171 20.66 -21.40 -4.04
C GLU A 171 20.40 -22.04 -5.40
N GLY A 172 21.38 -21.98 -6.28
CA GLY A 172 21.36 -22.65 -7.58
C GLY A 172 20.42 -21.98 -8.60
N SER A 173 19.80 -22.77 -9.46
CA SER A 173 18.91 -22.29 -10.51
C SER A 173 17.55 -22.96 -10.46
N ILE A 174 16.50 -22.18 -10.67
CA ILE A 174 15.12 -22.66 -10.74
C ILE A 174 14.37 -21.99 -11.90
N THR A 175 13.47 -22.74 -12.52
CA THR A 175 12.47 -22.19 -13.44
C THR A 175 11.08 -22.38 -12.82
N ILE A 176 10.31 -21.30 -12.72
CA ILE A 176 9.02 -21.27 -12.03
C ILE A 176 8.01 -20.40 -12.78
N GLU A 177 6.76 -20.80 -12.74
CA GLU A 177 5.63 -20.01 -13.23
C GLU A 177 5.03 -19.18 -12.10
N ILE A 178 4.99 -17.86 -12.29
CA ILE A 178 4.39 -16.90 -11.34
C ILE A 178 3.07 -16.42 -11.92
N GLN A 179 1.98 -16.66 -11.20
CA GLN A 179 0.63 -16.24 -11.56
C GLN A 179 0.41 -14.75 -11.31
N GLU A 180 -0.36 -14.10 -12.15
CA GLU A 180 -0.70 -12.69 -12.00
C GLU A 180 -1.33 -12.36 -10.65
N LEU A 181 -1.07 -11.15 -10.14
CA LEU A 181 -1.63 -10.69 -8.87
C LEU A 181 -3.13 -10.36 -8.92
N ALA A 182 -3.71 -10.17 -10.10
CA ALA A 182 -5.12 -9.75 -10.21
C ALA A 182 -6.10 -10.88 -9.88
N THR A 183 -5.67 -12.14 -9.98
CA THR A 183 -6.50 -13.33 -9.73
C THR A 183 -6.02 -14.12 -8.53
N GLU A 184 -6.88 -14.92 -7.94
CA GLU A 184 -6.56 -15.82 -6.83
C GLU A 184 -5.78 -17.06 -7.30
N GLY A 185 -5.08 -17.73 -6.37
CA GLY A 185 -4.43 -19.02 -6.57
C GLY A 185 -3.06 -18.96 -7.26
N GLY A 186 -2.34 -20.08 -7.20
CA GLY A 186 -1.00 -20.26 -7.73
C GLY A 186 0.10 -19.51 -6.97
N ILE A 187 1.34 -19.65 -7.44
CA ILE A 187 2.49 -18.89 -6.89
C ILE A 187 2.38 -17.43 -7.31
N LYS A 188 2.39 -16.52 -6.34
CA LYS A 188 2.22 -15.07 -6.55
C LYS A 188 3.51 -14.30 -6.58
N ALA A 189 4.52 -14.79 -5.89
CA ALA A 189 5.86 -14.23 -5.98
C ALA A 189 6.94 -15.28 -5.76
N LEU A 190 8.12 -15.01 -6.31
CA LEU A 190 9.36 -15.67 -5.93
C LEU A 190 10.17 -14.68 -5.07
N SER A 191 10.68 -15.17 -3.95
CA SER A 191 11.54 -14.43 -3.02
C SER A 191 12.94 -15.00 -3.03
N VAL A 192 13.96 -14.15 -3.19
CA VAL A 192 15.38 -14.50 -3.06
C VAL A 192 15.96 -13.71 -1.90
N PRO A 193 16.22 -14.33 -0.73
CA PRO A 193 16.88 -13.67 0.38
C PRO A 193 18.29 -13.23 0.02
N LEU A 194 18.65 -11.99 0.31
CA LEU A 194 20.00 -11.46 0.16
C LEU A 194 20.74 -11.39 1.50
N ASN A 195 20.01 -11.10 2.57
CA ASN A 195 20.45 -11.14 3.96
C ASN A 195 19.24 -11.17 4.89
N SER A 196 19.43 -11.00 6.22
CA SER A 196 18.36 -11.05 7.23
C SER A 196 17.26 -9.99 7.05
N ASN A 197 17.57 -8.88 6.39
CA ASN A 197 16.64 -7.74 6.25
C ASN A 197 16.25 -7.45 4.81
N LYS A 198 16.88 -8.13 3.83
CA LYS A 198 16.77 -7.75 2.43
C LYS A 198 16.52 -8.95 1.53
N ALA A 199 15.55 -8.83 0.65
CA ALA A 199 15.23 -9.83 -0.36
C ALA A 199 14.87 -9.19 -1.70
N ILE A 200 15.12 -9.91 -2.80
CA ILE A 200 14.52 -9.64 -4.10
C ILE A 200 13.18 -10.35 -4.14
N LEU A 201 12.14 -9.67 -4.61
CA LEU A 201 10.86 -10.29 -4.96
C LEU A 201 10.58 -10.10 -6.44
N ILE A 202 9.93 -11.10 -7.01
CA ILE A 202 9.51 -11.12 -8.41
C ILE A 202 8.04 -11.52 -8.44
N GLU A 203 7.19 -10.70 -9.06
CA GLU A 203 5.75 -10.93 -9.19
C GLU A 203 5.31 -10.73 -10.65
N SER A 204 4.21 -11.34 -11.06
CA SER A 204 3.65 -11.14 -12.40
C SER A 204 2.56 -10.07 -12.35
N ARG A 205 2.74 -8.99 -13.13
CA ARG A 205 1.77 -7.89 -13.29
C ARG A 205 1.14 -7.94 -14.68
N LYS A 206 -0.19 -7.99 -14.74
CA LYS A 206 -0.97 -8.01 -15.98
C LYS A 206 -1.98 -6.87 -15.99
N LYS A 207 -2.36 -6.43 -17.19
CA LYS A 207 -3.36 -5.35 -17.41
C LYS A 207 -4.77 -5.83 -17.03
N LYS A 208 -4.98 -6.13 -15.75
CA LYS A 208 -6.24 -6.63 -15.19
C LYS A 208 -6.60 -5.95 -13.89
N GLY A 209 -7.90 -5.88 -13.59
CA GLY A 209 -8.40 -5.29 -12.36
C GLY A 209 -7.93 -3.85 -12.20
N PHE A 210 -7.41 -3.49 -11.04
CA PHE A 210 -6.90 -2.16 -10.75
C PHE A 210 -5.68 -1.77 -11.59
N ASP A 211 -4.93 -2.76 -12.11
CA ASP A 211 -3.73 -2.54 -12.92
C ASP A 211 -4.02 -2.48 -14.44
N SER A 212 -5.30 -2.44 -14.84
CA SER A 212 -5.72 -2.44 -16.26
C SER A 212 -5.14 -1.29 -17.09
N SER A 213 -4.80 -0.17 -16.45
CA SER A 213 -4.22 1.01 -17.09
C SER A 213 -2.70 1.04 -17.10
N MET A 214 -2.03 0.00 -16.57
CA MET A 214 -0.57 -0.05 -16.51
C MET A 214 0.07 0.07 -17.90
N ARG A 215 1.27 0.65 -17.97
CA ARG A 215 1.94 0.92 -19.23
C ARG A 215 2.48 -0.35 -19.88
N LYS A 216 3.18 -1.17 -19.11
CA LYS A 216 3.81 -2.41 -19.54
C LYS A 216 3.50 -3.51 -18.55
N GLU A 217 3.06 -4.67 -19.01
CA GLU A 217 2.84 -5.87 -18.22
C GLU A 217 4.06 -6.80 -18.28
N GLY A 218 4.19 -7.71 -17.32
CA GLY A 218 5.27 -8.68 -17.25
C GLY A 218 5.73 -8.95 -15.81
N ALA A 219 6.88 -9.59 -15.68
CA ALA A 219 7.52 -9.86 -14.39
C ALA A 219 8.10 -8.57 -13.79
N LEU A 220 7.57 -8.15 -12.66
CA LEU A 220 8.04 -6.98 -11.92
C LEU A 220 9.02 -7.43 -10.84
N VAL A 221 10.25 -6.91 -10.92
CA VAL A 221 11.33 -7.22 -9.99
C VAL A 221 11.56 -6.04 -9.06
N TYR A 222 11.60 -6.29 -7.77
CA TYR A 222 11.89 -5.27 -6.76
C TYR A 222 12.65 -5.82 -5.57
N VAL A 223 13.25 -4.94 -4.82
CA VAL A 223 13.94 -5.27 -3.57
C VAL A 223 13.13 -4.73 -2.40
N ILE A 224 13.01 -5.54 -1.36
CA ILE A 224 12.56 -5.14 -0.03
C ILE A 224 13.77 -5.08 0.88
N ASP A 225 13.85 -4.03 1.69
CA ASP A 225 14.85 -3.86 2.74
C ASP A 225 14.16 -3.32 4.00
N THR A 226 13.89 -4.21 4.96
CA THR A 226 13.17 -3.88 6.20
C THR A 226 13.98 -3.03 7.17
N SER A 227 15.29 -2.84 6.92
CA SER A 227 16.12 -1.91 7.69
C SER A 227 16.01 -0.45 7.22
N VAL A 228 15.37 -0.23 6.06
CA VAL A 228 15.18 1.11 5.47
C VAL A 228 13.86 1.71 5.98
N PRO A 229 13.90 2.90 6.62
CA PRO A 229 12.69 3.55 7.12
C PRO A 229 11.71 3.94 6.00
N ARG A 230 10.43 4.11 6.38
CA ARG A 230 9.40 4.71 5.50
C ARG A 230 9.90 6.05 4.94
N GLY A 231 9.45 6.41 3.73
CA GLY A 231 9.89 7.61 3.03
C GLY A 231 11.31 7.57 2.47
N GLN A 232 12.08 6.49 2.72
CA GLN A 232 13.44 6.29 2.21
C GLN A 232 13.55 5.12 1.23
N GLY A 233 12.42 4.51 0.86
CA GLY A 233 12.31 3.42 -0.12
C GLY A 233 12.64 2.05 0.46
N PRO A 234 11.87 1.55 1.44
CA PRO A 234 11.99 0.17 1.91
C PRO A 234 11.65 -0.85 0.81
N LEU A 235 10.81 -0.46 -0.14
CA LEU A 235 10.55 -1.19 -1.38
C LEU A 235 11.03 -0.36 -2.57
N ARG A 236 11.82 -0.97 -3.46
CA ARG A 236 12.36 -0.31 -4.66
C ARG A 236 12.26 -1.21 -5.87
N ILE A 237 11.59 -0.75 -6.90
CA ILE A 237 11.56 -1.44 -8.19
C ILE A 237 12.95 -1.41 -8.81
N LEU A 238 13.45 -2.59 -9.17
CA LEU A 238 14.65 -2.77 -9.94
C LEU A 238 14.31 -2.65 -11.43
N GLN A 239 15.17 -1.98 -12.17
CA GLN A 239 14.90 -1.62 -13.56
C GLN A 239 16.17 -1.77 -14.38
N ASN A 240 16.06 -2.44 -15.52
CA ASN A 240 17.15 -2.50 -16.50
C ASN A 240 17.36 -1.10 -17.10
N SER A 241 18.62 -0.69 -17.25
CA SER A 241 19.00 0.59 -17.85
C SER A 241 18.43 0.77 -19.26
N ASN A 242 18.19 -0.32 -19.98
CA ASN A 242 17.64 -0.30 -21.35
C ASN A 242 16.16 0.11 -21.40
N THR A 243 15.45 0.13 -20.26
CA THR A 243 14.01 0.50 -20.19
C THR A 243 13.80 1.99 -19.92
N GLY A 244 14.87 2.79 -19.87
CA GLY A 244 14.83 4.23 -19.54
C GLY A 244 14.66 4.48 -18.04
N SER A 245 14.35 5.73 -17.65
CA SER A 245 14.24 6.13 -16.25
C SER A 245 12.83 5.91 -15.64
N MET A 246 11.82 5.64 -16.47
CA MET A 246 10.43 5.50 -16.02
C MET A 246 10.19 4.10 -15.44
N LYS A 247 9.84 4.03 -14.16
CA LYS A 247 9.55 2.76 -13.47
C LYS A 247 8.38 1.97 -14.10
N GLU A 248 7.46 2.63 -14.76
CA GLU A 248 6.34 2.03 -15.48
C GLU A 248 6.76 1.13 -16.63
N ASN A 249 8.01 1.23 -17.08
CA ASN A 249 8.63 0.35 -18.09
C ASN A 249 9.41 -0.82 -17.46
N ALA A 250 9.51 -0.90 -16.13
CA ALA A 250 10.30 -1.90 -15.44
C ALA A 250 9.85 -3.36 -15.64
N PRO A 251 8.54 -3.68 -15.78
CA PRO A 251 8.16 -5.07 -15.97
C PRO A 251 8.92 -5.73 -17.12
N MET A 252 9.47 -6.90 -16.86
CA MET A 252 10.26 -7.70 -17.81
C MET A 252 9.33 -8.63 -18.61
N ILE A 253 9.64 -8.83 -19.88
CA ILE A 253 8.92 -9.72 -20.80
C ILE A 253 9.86 -10.83 -21.30
N ALA A 254 9.31 -11.82 -22.00
CA ALA A 254 10.08 -12.94 -22.55
C ALA A 254 11.36 -12.48 -23.29
N GLY A 255 12.50 -13.04 -22.90
CA GLY A 255 13.84 -12.70 -23.39
C GLY A 255 14.55 -11.60 -22.61
N ASP A 256 13.87 -10.89 -21.70
CA ASP A 256 14.55 -9.91 -20.84
C ASP A 256 15.34 -10.61 -19.74
N ILE A 257 16.58 -10.13 -19.51
CA ILE A 257 17.50 -10.61 -18.45
C ILE A 257 17.91 -9.43 -17.58
N TYR A 258 17.93 -9.65 -16.27
CA TYR A 258 18.38 -8.66 -15.29
C TYR A 258 19.22 -9.34 -14.21
N THR A 259 20.35 -8.73 -13.84
CA THR A 259 21.22 -9.23 -12.76
C THR A 259 21.37 -8.18 -11.66
N TYR A 260 21.17 -8.62 -10.42
CA TYR A 260 21.31 -7.77 -9.24
C TYR A 260 21.94 -8.58 -8.08
N GLN A 261 23.07 -8.12 -7.55
CA GLN A 261 23.78 -8.72 -6.41
C GLN A 261 23.96 -10.25 -6.50
N GLY A 262 24.46 -10.74 -7.64
CA GLY A 262 24.71 -12.17 -7.87
C GLY A 262 23.47 -12.99 -8.24
N VAL A 263 22.28 -12.38 -8.30
CA VAL A 263 21.05 -13.03 -8.72
C VAL A 263 20.73 -12.62 -10.15
N THR A 264 20.68 -13.58 -11.07
CA THR A 264 20.26 -13.39 -12.45
C THR A 264 18.83 -13.87 -12.63
N ILE A 265 17.99 -13.02 -13.21
CA ILE A 265 16.57 -13.22 -13.47
C ILE A 265 16.37 -13.13 -14.97
N GLU A 266 15.79 -14.16 -15.57
CA GLU A 266 15.43 -14.22 -16.98
C GLU A 266 13.94 -14.55 -17.11
N VAL A 267 13.22 -13.82 -17.95
CA VAL A 267 11.84 -14.16 -18.31
C VAL A 267 11.84 -15.08 -19.52
N ILE A 268 11.51 -16.34 -19.31
CA ILE A 268 11.50 -17.37 -20.35
C ILE A 268 10.27 -17.24 -21.23
N GLU A 269 9.10 -16.99 -20.62
CA GLU A 269 7.84 -16.87 -21.35
C GLU A 269 6.91 -15.90 -20.63
N SER A 270 6.22 -15.05 -21.39
CA SER A 270 5.15 -14.19 -20.88
C SER A 270 3.81 -14.67 -21.42
N LYS A 271 2.96 -15.21 -20.53
CA LYS A 271 1.61 -15.65 -20.83
C LYS A 271 0.59 -14.56 -20.50
N SER A 272 -0.66 -14.76 -20.87
CA SER A 272 -1.74 -13.81 -20.60
C SER A 272 -2.11 -13.66 -19.11
N SER A 273 -1.79 -14.67 -18.27
CA SER A 273 -2.12 -14.73 -16.85
C SER A 273 -0.93 -15.06 -15.94
N SER A 274 0.27 -15.21 -16.50
CA SER A 274 1.47 -15.59 -15.75
C SER A 274 2.72 -15.19 -16.51
N ASP A 275 3.87 -15.30 -15.83
CA ASP A 275 5.20 -15.25 -16.43
C ASP A 275 6.00 -16.46 -15.95
N ILE A 276 6.72 -17.13 -16.86
CA ILE A 276 7.70 -18.17 -16.52
C ILE A 276 9.05 -17.51 -16.44
N ILE A 277 9.66 -17.60 -15.27
CA ILE A 277 10.97 -17.00 -15.00
C ILE A 277 11.98 -18.05 -14.60
N GLN A 278 13.23 -17.84 -15.01
CA GLN A 278 14.40 -18.55 -14.47
C GLN A 278 15.16 -17.62 -13.56
N VAL A 279 15.51 -18.11 -12.37
CA VAL A 279 16.35 -17.39 -11.40
C VAL A 279 17.57 -18.23 -11.10
N THR A 280 18.76 -17.63 -11.21
CA THR A 280 20.04 -18.26 -10.90
C THR A 280 20.80 -17.42 -9.89
N ILE A 281 21.23 -18.05 -8.80
CA ILE A 281 22.06 -17.47 -7.74
C ILE A 281 23.48 -17.96 -7.91
N GLN A 282 24.44 -17.02 -8.03
CA GLN A 282 25.88 -17.29 -8.20
C GLN A 282 26.59 -17.34 -6.85
#